data_8905682b91eb3f9987c3237105c35c91
#
_entry.id   8905682b91eb3f9987c3237105c35c91
#
_cell.length_a   1.000
_cell.length_b   1.000
_cell.length_c   1.000
_cell.angle_alpha   90.00
_cell.angle_beta   90.00
_cell.angle_gamma   90.00
#
_symmetry.space_group_name_H-M   'P 1'
#
loop_
_entity.id
_entity.type
_entity.pdbx_description
1 polymer ?
#
loop_
_entity_poly.entity_id
_entity_poly.type
_entity_poly.pdbx_seq_one_letter_code
_entity_poly.pdbx_strand_id
1 'polypeptide(L)'
;MADTPPSSPLSFSEFDSLSTAAWQERIRRDLKGADQAALEWHTPEGIVVQPFYHREALEGLPQGQMMNPNTQWLNMPTYAVGPADKGHRAIELAAEALTRGADGIYFELTDAAAFDVTFLHERLPLATTYIGYAVRIGAAGFVERLLATGTAGLRGFLRFDPVTDHTPDLAHQLADLRTVISLTRQLPEFRALTLNGAFFANRGGTVIQQIGFVLAAATTYLEQLPSAEVSLAEVAAAFQMQVGLNPNYFFEIGKLRALRRLWATLLHAYGLPTEAAQALRIFAATSTWSQTTLDPHTNLLRVTTETMAAVLGGADAVSVAPFDRIYQSPNEFSSRLARNLPVILREEAGLNRVADPAAGSYYLETLTDQLAREGWAVFQRVEAAGGLPTAIGLVLQELHSVAQTQFQRIANGEQIIVGTNRFQNPQEQFDYNPKRLLRSKEFDSTRAAYPSEVLRLATAMHFQRREKKRRRAAVVLLGTHTNQLILESFLRLLPQQESLALKASHPEGTLSVLFSTPEAATLMYATPDQFGHFARVVCRVPVDEPDFIPPTLLTADLATMQEAVSLFGFREFNVEGYSTEDVLARLQGRR
;
A
#
# COMPACT_ATOMS: atom_id res chain seq x y z
N MET A 1 -14.02 -52.72 -33.96
CA MET A 1 -14.01 -51.49 -33.17
C MET A 1 -15.46 -51.14 -32.93
N ALA A 2 -15.93 -51.30 -31.70
CA ALA A 2 -17.31 -50.99 -31.38
C ALA A 2 -17.43 -49.44 -31.25
N ASP A 3 -18.32 -48.86 -32.05
CA ASP A 3 -18.69 -47.46 -31.96
C ASP A 3 -19.33 -47.22 -30.58
N THR A 4 -18.62 -46.53 -29.74
CA THR A 4 -19.18 -45.99 -28.48
C THR A 4 -20.14 -44.85 -28.91
N PRO A 5 -21.43 -44.93 -28.56
CA PRO A 5 -22.34 -43.83 -28.92
C PRO A 5 -21.86 -42.54 -28.27
N PRO A 6 -22.00 -41.40 -28.94
CA PRO A 6 -21.63 -40.11 -28.33
C PRO A 6 -22.42 -39.95 -27.03
N SER A 7 -21.73 -39.75 -25.92
CA SER A 7 -22.37 -39.45 -24.66
C SER A 7 -23.26 -38.23 -24.84
N SER A 8 -24.55 -38.39 -24.62
CA SER A 8 -25.48 -37.27 -24.59
C SER A 8 -24.92 -36.20 -23.65
N PRO A 9 -24.93 -34.93 -24.05
CA PRO A 9 -24.47 -33.86 -23.17
C PRO A 9 -25.27 -33.93 -21.86
N LEU A 10 -24.57 -33.87 -20.74
CA LEU A 10 -25.21 -33.80 -19.42
C LEU A 10 -26.23 -32.66 -19.42
N SER A 11 -27.52 -33.03 -19.24
CA SER A 11 -28.62 -32.08 -19.17
C SER A 11 -29.04 -31.94 -17.69
N PHE A 12 -29.15 -30.72 -17.23
CA PHE A 12 -29.69 -30.37 -15.92
C PHE A 12 -31.12 -29.80 -16.05
N SER A 13 -31.81 -30.06 -17.14
CA SER A 13 -33.16 -29.55 -17.43
C SER A 13 -34.24 -30.05 -16.48
N GLU A 14 -33.93 -31.08 -15.67
CA GLU A 14 -34.78 -31.59 -14.57
C GLU A 14 -34.75 -30.70 -13.31
N PHE A 15 -33.81 -29.76 -13.23
CA PHE A 15 -33.73 -28.79 -12.14
C PHE A 15 -34.25 -27.44 -12.62
N ASP A 16 -35.18 -26.87 -11.88
CA ASP A 16 -35.69 -25.54 -12.14
C ASP A 16 -34.57 -24.51 -12.01
N SER A 17 -34.54 -23.53 -12.93
CA SER A 17 -33.62 -22.41 -12.84
C SER A 17 -34.00 -21.53 -11.64
N LEU A 18 -33.06 -21.29 -10.73
CA LEU A 18 -33.24 -20.42 -9.58
C LEU A 18 -32.83 -18.99 -9.92
N SER A 19 -33.71 -18.03 -9.62
CA SER A 19 -33.40 -16.60 -9.74
C SER A 19 -32.68 -16.09 -8.49
N THR A 20 -31.99 -14.94 -8.60
CA THR A 20 -31.41 -14.22 -7.45
C THR A 20 -32.47 -13.95 -6.39
N ALA A 21 -33.70 -13.58 -6.78
CA ALA A 21 -34.79 -13.33 -5.85
C ALA A 21 -35.18 -14.60 -5.06
N ALA A 22 -35.26 -15.75 -5.73
CA ALA A 22 -35.55 -17.03 -5.06
C ALA A 22 -34.45 -17.42 -4.08
N TRP A 23 -33.18 -17.16 -4.42
CA TRP A 23 -32.03 -17.36 -3.55
C TRP A 23 -32.07 -16.45 -2.32
N GLN A 24 -32.32 -15.15 -2.50
CA GLN A 24 -32.45 -14.18 -1.38
C GLN A 24 -33.60 -14.55 -0.45
N GLU A 25 -34.73 -15.00 -0.98
CA GLU A 25 -35.83 -15.45 -0.16
C GLU A 25 -35.47 -16.70 0.67
N ARG A 26 -34.67 -17.61 0.10
CA ARG A 26 -34.13 -18.75 0.82
C ARG A 26 -33.19 -18.33 1.96
N ILE A 27 -32.28 -17.40 1.69
CA ILE A 27 -31.39 -16.82 2.71
C ILE A 27 -32.22 -16.24 3.87
N ARG A 28 -33.23 -15.40 3.58
CA ARG A 28 -34.10 -14.81 4.61
C ARG A 28 -34.74 -15.85 5.50
N ARG A 29 -35.22 -16.94 4.92
CA ARG A 29 -35.82 -18.05 5.69
C ARG A 29 -34.79 -18.75 6.58
N ASP A 30 -33.61 -19.01 6.06
CA ASP A 30 -32.55 -19.71 6.78
C ASP A 30 -31.95 -18.85 7.91
N LEU A 31 -31.94 -17.52 7.76
CA LEU A 31 -31.53 -16.57 8.78
C LEU A 31 -32.50 -16.44 9.96
N LYS A 32 -33.72 -17.00 9.87
CA LYS A 32 -34.71 -17.03 10.95
C LYS A 32 -35.01 -15.68 11.61
N GLY A 33 -35.01 -14.62 10.81
CA GLY A 33 -35.28 -13.23 11.26
C GLY A 33 -34.05 -12.38 11.55
N ALA A 34 -32.85 -12.92 11.40
CA ALA A 34 -31.65 -12.07 11.36
C ALA A 34 -31.61 -11.25 10.07
N ASP A 35 -31.04 -10.05 10.15
CA ASP A 35 -30.95 -9.15 9.00
C ASP A 35 -29.97 -9.71 7.97
N GLN A 36 -30.40 -9.79 6.70
CA GLN A 36 -29.56 -10.20 5.58
C GLN A 36 -28.40 -9.23 5.36
N ALA A 37 -28.57 -7.95 5.67
CA ALA A 37 -27.53 -6.95 5.57
C ALA A 37 -26.29 -7.27 6.43
N ALA A 38 -26.44 -8.09 7.47
CA ALA A 38 -25.30 -8.59 8.26
C ALA A 38 -24.34 -9.50 7.48
N LEU A 39 -24.75 -10.02 6.33
CA LEU A 39 -23.91 -10.82 5.43
C LEU A 39 -23.19 -9.98 4.39
N GLU A 40 -23.54 -8.71 4.25
CA GLU A 40 -22.90 -7.80 3.30
C GLU A 40 -21.59 -7.28 3.85
N TRP A 41 -20.61 -7.19 2.96
CA TRP A 41 -19.33 -6.59 3.31
C TRP A 41 -19.24 -5.18 2.73
N HIS A 42 -19.29 -4.19 3.61
CA HIS A 42 -19.10 -2.78 3.27
C HIS A 42 -17.61 -2.44 3.24
N THR A 43 -17.09 -2.16 2.05
CA THR A 43 -15.66 -1.91 1.84
C THR A 43 -15.28 -0.45 2.04
N PRO A 44 -13.98 -0.14 2.24
CA PRO A 44 -13.49 1.25 2.32
C PRO A 44 -13.75 2.05 1.05
N GLU A 45 -13.92 1.38 -0.08
CA GLU A 45 -14.23 1.98 -1.38
C GLU A 45 -15.69 2.42 -1.51
N GLY A 46 -16.54 2.12 -0.52
CA GLY A 46 -17.98 2.35 -0.59
C GLY A 46 -18.73 1.28 -1.40
N ILE A 47 -18.05 0.21 -1.82
CA ILE A 47 -18.65 -0.91 -2.53
C ILE A 47 -19.25 -1.88 -1.51
N VAL A 48 -20.49 -2.29 -1.75
CA VAL A 48 -21.16 -3.33 -0.97
C VAL A 48 -20.99 -4.67 -1.69
N VAL A 49 -20.16 -5.54 -1.10
CA VAL A 49 -19.94 -6.90 -1.62
C VAL A 49 -21.00 -7.82 -1.06
N GLN A 50 -21.75 -8.46 -1.96
CA GLN A 50 -22.77 -9.41 -1.60
C GLN A 50 -22.15 -10.76 -1.20
N PRO A 51 -22.76 -11.53 -0.30
CA PRO A 51 -22.24 -12.86 0.08
C PRO A 51 -22.30 -13.87 -1.07
N PHE A 52 -23.04 -13.56 -2.12
CA PHE A 52 -23.28 -14.44 -3.26
C PHE A 52 -23.57 -13.63 -4.52
N TYR A 53 -23.05 -14.11 -5.65
CA TYR A 53 -23.29 -13.55 -6.98
C TYR A 53 -23.86 -14.64 -7.91
N HIS A 54 -24.88 -14.28 -8.64
CA HIS A 54 -25.57 -15.16 -9.59
C HIS A 54 -25.36 -14.66 -11.03
N ARG A 55 -25.67 -15.51 -12.00
CA ARG A 55 -25.58 -15.19 -13.44
C ARG A 55 -26.27 -13.87 -13.81
N GLU A 56 -27.40 -13.56 -13.17
CA GLU A 56 -28.14 -12.31 -13.40
C GLU A 56 -27.31 -11.05 -13.06
N ALA A 57 -26.30 -11.16 -12.20
CA ALA A 57 -25.38 -10.06 -11.89
C ALA A 57 -24.54 -9.61 -13.09
N LEU A 58 -24.43 -10.46 -14.13
CA LEU A 58 -23.73 -10.11 -15.38
C LEU A 58 -24.64 -9.44 -16.41
N GLU A 59 -25.96 -9.39 -16.18
CA GLU A 59 -26.90 -8.79 -17.10
C GLU A 59 -26.65 -7.27 -17.20
N GLY A 60 -26.43 -6.79 -18.41
CA GLY A 60 -26.12 -5.39 -18.67
C GLY A 60 -24.67 -4.97 -18.42
N LEU A 61 -23.82 -5.87 -17.97
CA LEU A 61 -22.38 -5.57 -17.91
C LEU A 61 -21.78 -5.53 -19.31
N PRO A 62 -20.82 -4.63 -19.58
CA PRO A 62 -20.11 -4.60 -20.85
C PRO A 62 -19.41 -5.93 -21.12
N GLN A 63 -19.71 -6.53 -22.25
CA GLN A 63 -19.05 -7.75 -22.71
C GLN A 63 -17.78 -7.41 -23.50
N GLY A 64 -16.78 -8.29 -23.43
CA GLY A 64 -15.51 -8.11 -24.15
C GLY A 64 -14.57 -7.14 -23.45
N GLN A 65 -14.10 -7.52 -22.29
CA GLN A 65 -13.10 -6.71 -21.58
C GLN A 65 -11.78 -6.69 -22.34
N MET A 66 -11.10 -5.53 -22.31
CA MET A 66 -9.75 -5.42 -22.82
C MET A 66 -8.80 -6.10 -21.84
N MET A 67 -8.36 -7.29 -22.20
CA MET A 67 -7.50 -8.12 -21.37
C MET A 67 -6.07 -8.07 -21.87
N ASN A 68 -5.14 -8.36 -20.98
CA ASN A 68 -3.79 -8.68 -21.41
C ASN A 68 -3.78 -10.12 -21.99
N PRO A 69 -3.57 -10.29 -23.28
CA PRO A 69 -3.50 -11.62 -23.86
C PRO A 69 -2.22 -12.37 -23.48
N ASN A 70 -1.23 -11.62 -22.95
CA ASN A 70 0.04 -12.20 -22.53
C ASN A 70 -0.13 -12.88 -21.17
N THR A 71 0.22 -14.16 -21.11
CA THR A 71 0.21 -14.94 -19.89
C THR A 71 1.54 -14.86 -19.11
N GLN A 72 2.57 -14.28 -19.74
CA GLN A 72 3.88 -14.15 -19.14
C GLN A 72 4.04 -12.78 -18.50
N TRP A 73 4.64 -12.76 -17.32
CA TRP A 73 5.06 -11.53 -16.65
C TRP A 73 6.56 -11.54 -16.41
N LEU A 74 7.15 -10.36 -16.30
CA LEU A 74 8.55 -10.19 -15.94
C LEU A 74 8.71 -10.12 -14.42
N ASN A 75 9.64 -10.90 -13.89
CA ASN A 75 10.09 -10.81 -12.50
C ASN A 75 11.18 -9.75 -12.39
N MET A 76 10.89 -8.61 -11.77
CA MET A 76 11.76 -7.43 -11.74
C MET A 76 12.11 -7.03 -10.30
N PRO A 77 13.16 -7.58 -9.68
CA PRO A 77 13.63 -7.12 -8.39
C PRO A 77 14.04 -5.64 -8.44
N THR A 78 13.77 -4.93 -7.35
CA THR A 78 14.06 -3.49 -7.20
C THR A 78 15.34 -3.28 -6.41
N TYR A 79 16.20 -2.38 -6.92
CA TYR A 79 17.43 -1.94 -6.26
C TYR A 79 17.43 -0.43 -6.07
N ALA A 80 17.48 0.01 -4.80
CA ALA A 80 17.67 1.42 -4.48
C ALA A 80 19.14 1.80 -4.69
N VAL A 81 19.37 2.91 -5.39
CA VAL A 81 20.69 3.43 -5.75
C VAL A 81 20.90 4.79 -5.10
N GLY A 82 21.84 4.85 -4.16
CA GLY A 82 22.34 6.09 -3.61
C GLY A 82 23.53 6.65 -4.43
N PRO A 83 23.89 7.92 -4.21
CA PRO A 83 24.98 8.56 -4.97
C PRO A 83 26.38 8.07 -4.56
N ALA A 84 26.53 7.43 -3.40
CA ALA A 84 27.83 7.17 -2.76
C ALA A 84 28.78 6.29 -3.60
N ASP A 85 28.23 5.26 -4.29
CA ASP A 85 28.98 4.30 -5.11
C ASP A 85 28.60 4.35 -6.59
N LYS A 86 27.90 5.39 -7.00
CA LYS A 86 27.39 5.57 -8.38
C LYS A 86 26.54 4.39 -8.89
N GLY A 87 26.03 3.57 -7.98
CA GLY A 87 25.19 2.41 -8.28
C GLY A 87 25.96 1.11 -8.56
N HIS A 88 27.30 1.07 -8.43
CA HIS A 88 28.10 -0.10 -8.78
C HIS A 88 27.62 -1.36 -8.04
N ARG A 89 27.39 -1.28 -6.72
CA ARG A 89 26.89 -2.40 -5.94
C ARG A 89 25.51 -2.89 -6.41
N ALA A 90 24.61 -1.94 -6.71
CA ALA A 90 23.27 -2.28 -7.18
C ALA A 90 23.33 -2.97 -8.56
N ILE A 91 24.20 -2.51 -9.45
CA ILE A 91 24.42 -3.09 -10.77
C ILE A 91 24.99 -4.53 -10.65
N GLU A 92 25.95 -4.77 -9.77
CA GLU A 92 26.48 -6.11 -9.53
C GLU A 92 25.42 -7.07 -8.99
N LEU A 93 24.61 -6.63 -8.01
CA LEU A 93 23.48 -7.41 -7.49
C LEU A 93 22.42 -7.67 -8.56
N ALA A 94 22.20 -6.73 -9.45
CA ALA A 94 21.30 -6.88 -10.58
C ALA A 94 21.80 -7.92 -11.58
N ALA A 95 23.09 -7.87 -11.91
CA ALA A 95 23.73 -8.88 -12.79
C ALA A 95 23.60 -10.28 -12.20
N GLU A 96 23.84 -10.43 -10.91
CA GLU A 96 23.64 -11.70 -10.20
C GLU A 96 22.18 -12.15 -10.21
N ALA A 97 21.21 -11.24 -10.00
CA ALA A 97 19.80 -11.57 -10.01
C ALA A 97 19.32 -12.11 -11.35
N LEU A 98 19.81 -11.55 -12.48
CA LEU A 98 19.49 -12.04 -13.82
C LEU A 98 19.95 -13.47 -14.05
N THR A 99 21.05 -13.91 -13.44
CA THR A 99 21.48 -15.31 -13.52
C THR A 99 20.70 -16.24 -12.61
N ARG A 100 19.84 -15.69 -11.73
CA ARG A 100 19.12 -16.42 -10.69
C ARG A 100 17.60 -16.23 -10.75
N GLY A 101 17.04 -16.05 -11.94
CA GLY A 101 15.59 -16.06 -12.17
C GLY A 101 14.90 -14.71 -12.19
N ALA A 102 15.63 -13.59 -12.22
CA ALA A 102 15.06 -12.32 -12.61
C ALA A 102 14.97 -12.21 -14.14
N ASP A 103 13.88 -11.66 -14.66
CA ASP A 103 13.67 -11.44 -16.11
C ASP A 103 14.02 -10.00 -16.50
N GLY A 104 14.05 -9.10 -15.53
CA GLY A 104 14.42 -7.70 -15.67
C GLY A 104 14.80 -7.09 -14.33
N ILE A 105 15.14 -5.80 -14.35
CA ILE A 105 15.64 -5.09 -13.17
C ILE A 105 14.93 -3.74 -13.06
N TYR A 106 14.66 -3.30 -11.84
CA TYR A 106 14.18 -1.94 -11.57
C TYR A 106 15.12 -1.19 -10.63
N PHE A 107 15.69 -0.07 -11.11
CA PHE A 107 16.56 0.79 -10.31
C PHE A 107 15.79 2.03 -9.81
N GLU A 108 15.80 2.26 -8.51
CA GLU A 108 15.31 3.50 -7.89
C GLU A 108 16.51 4.44 -7.66
N LEU A 109 16.68 5.43 -8.54
CA LEU A 109 17.82 6.34 -8.52
C LEU A 109 17.52 7.56 -7.65
N THR A 110 18.28 7.74 -6.57
CA THR A 110 18.22 8.97 -5.77
C THR A 110 18.83 10.15 -6.53
N ASP A 111 19.88 9.90 -7.28
CA ASP A 111 20.56 10.86 -8.15
C ASP A 111 20.88 10.20 -9.49
N ALA A 112 20.07 10.53 -10.49
CA ALA A 112 20.24 9.98 -11.83
C ALA A 112 21.53 10.49 -12.50
N ALA A 113 22.01 11.69 -12.18
CA ALA A 113 23.23 12.26 -12.76
C ALA A 113 24.48 11.52 -12.28
N ALA A 114 24.48 11.06 -11.04
CA ALA A 114 25.59 10.32 -10.44
C ALA A 114 25.66 8.84 -10.89
N PHE A 115 24.57 8.28 -11.44
CA PHE A 115 24.51 6.86 -11.82
C PHE A 115 25.43 6.54 -12.99
N ASP A 116 26.26 5.50 -12.83
CA ASP A 116 27.26 5.10 -13.81
C ASP A 116 26.67 4.22 -14.92
N VAL A 117 26.21 4.84 -15.98
CA VAL A 117 25.62 4.16 -17.15
C VAL A 117 26.66 3.37 -17.95
N THR A 118 27.93 3.74 -17.89
CA THR A 118 29.02 3.00 -18.55
C THR A 118 29.25 1.68 -17.87
N PHE A 119 29.40 1.70 -16.56
CA PHE A 119 29.50 0.47 -15.76
C PHE A 119 28.27 -0.43 -15.91
N LEU A 120 27.06 0.18 -15.97
CA LEU A 120 25.82 -0.57 -16.25
C LEU A 120 25.93 -1.32 -17.59
N HIS A 121 26.35 -0.63 -18.65
CA HIS A 121 26.49 -1.22 -19.99
C HIS A 121 27.56 -2.34 -20.04
N GLU A 122 28.65 -2.21 -19.30
CA GLU A 122 29.67 -3.25 -19.19
C GLU A 122 29.19 -4.52 -18.47
N ARG A 123 28.26 -4.37 -17.53
CA ARG A 123 27.79 -5.45 -16.67
C ARG A 123 26.51 -6.12 -17.12
N LEU A 124 25.61 -5.38 -17.78
CA LEU A 124 24.31 -5.88 -18.19
C LEU A 124 24.12 -5.79 -19.71
N PRO A 125 23.57 -6.83 -20.34
CA PRO A 125 23.25 -6.81 -21.77
C PRO A 125 21.99 -5.98 -22.03
N LEU A 126 22.13 -4.66 -22.13
CA LEU A 126 21.03 -3.69 -22.22
C LEU A 126 20.05 -3.92 -23.38
N ALA A 127 20.54 -4.50 -24.49
CA ALA A 127 19.70 -4.82 -25.66
C ALA A 127 18.69 -5.94 -25.44
N THR A 128 18.94 -6.81 -24.46
CA THR A 128 18.10 -7.99 -24.18
C THR A 128 17.45 -7.95 -22.82
N THR A 129 17.97 -7.16 -21.88
CA THR A 129 17.45 -7.05 -20.51
C THR A 129 16.40 -5.96 -20.44
N TYR A 130 15.27 -6.25 -19.82
CA TYR A 130 14.23 -5.25 -19.54
C TYR A 130 14.57 -4.50 -18.27
N ILE A 131 14.86 -3.18 -18.37
CA ILE A 131 15.34 -2.39 -17.24
C ILE A 131 14.46 -1.16 -17.03
N GLY A 132 13.90 -1.04 -15.83
CA GLY A 132 13.20 0.15 -15.37
C GLY A 132 14.12 1.06 -14.57
N TYR A 133 13.95 2.36 -14.73
CA TYR A 133 14.67 3.39 -13.99
C TYR A 133 13.70 4.39 -13.39
N ALA A 134 13.73 4.57 -12.07
CA ALA A 134 13.02 5.66 -11.41
C ALA A 134 13.91 6.88 -11.33
N VAL A 135 13.50 7.95 -11.98
CA VAL A 135 14.20 9.23 -12.03
C VAL A 135 13.23 10.32 -11.60
N ARG A 136 13.68 11.28 -10.80
CA ARG A 136 12.84 12.39 -10.34
C ARG A 136 13.14 13.71 -11.04
N ILE A 137 14.38 13.92 -11.47
CA ILE A 137 14.88 15.15 -12.09
C ILE A 137 15.94 14.77 -13.12
N GLY A 138 16.00 15.51 -14.24
CA GLY A 138 17.04 15.34 -15.25
C GLY A 138 16.88 14.10 -16.12
N ALA A 139 15.67 13.75 -16.43
CA ALA A 139 15.31 12.54 -17.17
C ALA A 139 15.89 12.54 -18.59
N ALA A 140 15.85 13.65 -19.33
CA ALA A 140 16.42 13.73 -20.68
C ALA A 140 17.93 13.48 -20.68
N GLY A 141 18.68 14.19 -19.83
CA GLY A 141 20.14 13.99 -19.72
C GLY A 141 20.53 12.57 -19.27
N PHE A 142 19.69 11.92 -18.45
CA PHE A 142 19.88 10.51 -18.11
C PHE A 142 19.69 9.59 -19.32
N VAL A 143 18.61 9.79 -20.09
CA VAL A 143 18.31 8.99 -21.29
C VAL A 143 19.36 9.23 -22.39
N GLU A 144 19.81 10.47 -22.58
CA GLU A 144 20.90 10.79 -23.51
C GLU A 144 22.17 9.99 -23.18
N ARG A 145 22.56 9.92 -21.90
CA ARG A 145 23.70 9.10 -21.47
C ARG A 145 23.50 7.61 -21.70
N LEU A 146 22.28 7.10 -21.48
CA LEU A 146 21.94 5.70 -21.81
C LEU A 146 22.08 5.43 -23.31
N LEU A 147 21.59 6.32 -24.16
CA LEU A 147 21.68 6.18 -25.62
C LEU A 147 23.12 6.32 -26.12
N ALA A 148 23.92 7.18 -25.46
CA ALA A 148 25.33 7.38 -25.79
C ALA A 148 26.21 6.12 -25.56
N THR A 149 25.73 5.11 -24.82
CA THR A 149 26.40 3.80 -24.72
C THR A 149 26.41 3.02 -26.03
N GLY A 150 25.71 3.49 -27.05
CA GLY A 150 25.64 2.86 -28.37
C GLY A 150 24.75 1.60 -28.42
N THR A 151 23.96 1.34 -27.38
CA THR A 151 23.05 0.19 -27.34
C THR A 151 21.89 0.43 -28.28
N ALA A 152 21.85 -0.28 -29.39
CA ALA A 152 20.66 -0.35 -30.24
C ALA A 152 19.59 -1.20 -29.55
N GLY A 153 18.38 -0.63 -29.36
CA GLY A 153 17.24 -1.40 -28.90
C GLY A 153 17.12 -1.54 -27.37
N LEU A 154 17.29 -0.44 -26.63
CA LEU A 154 17.00 -0.42 -25.19
C LEU A 154 15.58 -0.93 -24.90
N ARG A 155 15.44 -1.77 -23.88
CA ARG A 155 14.20 -2.36 -23.43
C ARG A 155 13.93 -1.97 -21.98
N GLY A 156 12.69 -1.58 -21.68
CA GLY A 156 12.34 -1.23 -20.31
C GLY A 156 11.47 0.01 -20.20
N PHE A 157 11.68 0.76 -19.15
CA PHE A 157 10.88 1.96 -18.91
C PHE A 157 11.58 3.00 -18.04
N LEU A 158 11.13 4.22 -18.17
CA LEU A 158 11.47 5.32 -17.29
C LEU A 158 10.26 5.65 -16.39
N ARG A 159 10.42 5.52 -15.09
CA ARG A 159 9.47 6.09 -14.13
C ARG A 159 9.89 7.54 -13.85
N PHE A 160 9.33 8.41 -14.62
CA PHE A 160 9.45 9.85 -14.46
C PHE A 160 8.04 10.43 -14.55
N ASP A 161 7.45 10.75 -13.39
CA ASP A 161 6.07 11.21 -13.25
C ASP A 161 6.02 12.49 -12.41
N PRO A 162 6.43 13.63 -12.99
CA PRO A 162 6.48 14.89 -12.26
C PRO A 162 5.12 15.40 -11.77
N VAL A 163 4.01 14.97 -12.39
CA VAL A 163 2.66 15.33 -11.97
C VAL A 163 2.31 14.63 -10.65
N THR A 164 2.43 13.32 -10.59
CA THR A 164 2.11 12.55 -9.38
C THR A 164 3.14 12.77 -8.28
N ASP A 165 4.44 12.81 -8.62
CA ASP A 165 5.51 13.03 -7.66
C ASP A 165 5.57 14.49 -7.16
N HIS A 166 4.71 15.36 -7.71
CA HIS A 166 4.58 16.77 -7.36
C HIS A 166 5.95 17.48 -7.35
N THR A 167 6.68 17.31 -8.45
CA THR A 167 8.01 17.91 -8.59
C THR A 167 7.93 19.42 -8.81
N PRO A 168 8.87 20.21 -8.28
CA PRO A 168 8.96 21.64 -8.57
C PRO A 168 9.13 21.90 -10.06
N ASP A 169 8.66 23.07 -10.51
CA ASP A 169 8.80 23.52 -11.91
C ASP A 169 8.24 22.51 -12.93
N LEU A 170 6.94 22.22 -12.80
CA LEU A 170 6.25 21.26 -13.67
C LEU A 170 6.45 21.58 -15.16
N ALA A 171 6.48 22.86 -15.55
CA ALA A 171 6.65 23.25 -16.94
C ALA A 171 8.00 22.78 -17.51
N HIS A 172 9.06 22.95 -16.75
CA HIS A 172 10.39 22.43 -17.12
C HIS A 172 10.41 20.91 -17.17
N GLN A 173 9.81 20.24 -16.20
CA GLN A 173 9.75 18.77 -16.19
C GLN A 173 8.94 18.19 -17.36
N LEU A 174 7.88 18.87 -17.80
CA LEU A 174 7.14 18.49 -19.00
C LEU A 174 7.94 18.68 -20.28
N ALA A 175 8.76 19.74 -20.36
CA ALA A 175 9.68 19.93 -21.47
C ALA A 175 10.76 18.84 -21.52
N ASP A 176 11.32 18.49 -20.36
CA ASP A 176 12.27 17.39 -20.21
C ASP A 176 11.63 16.05 -20.68
N LEU A 177 10.39 15.79 -20.29
CA LEU A 177 9.65 14.59 -20.71
C LEU A 177 9.36 14.54 -22.21
N ARG A 178 9.03 15.68 -22.86
CA ARG A 178 8.90 15.73 -24.33
C ARG A 178 10.20 15.33 -25.01
N THR A 179 11.33 15.81 -24.49
CA THR A 179 12.66 15.42 -24.99
C THR A 179 12.87 13.91 -24.83
N VAL A 180 12.54 13.32 -23.67
CA VAL A 180 12.63 11.87 -23.46
C VAL A 180 11.78 11.10 -24.46
N ILE A 181 10.53 11.51 -24.69
CA ILE A 181 9.63 10.85 -25.67
C ILE A 181 10.24 10.94 -27.09
N SER A 182 10.74 12.11 -27.48
CA SER A 182 11.38 12.30 -28.77
C SER A 182 12.61 11.41 -28.97
N LEU A 183 13.46 11.30 -27.95
CA LEU A 183 14.67 10.46 -27.96
C LEU A 183 14.35 8.97 -28.04
N THR A 184 13.24 8.54 -27.45
CA THR A 184 12.90 7.12 -27.29
C THR A 184 11.84 6.61 -28.25
N ARG A 185 11.25 7.47 -29.09
CA ARG A 185 10.15 7.09 -30.03
C ARG A 185 10.47 5.96 -30.99
N GLN A 186 11.76 5.75 -31.30
CA GLN A 186 12.22 4.64 -32.15
C GLN A 186 12.51 3.34 -31.36
N LEU A 187 12.24 3.34 -30.06
CA LEU A 187 12.49 2.20 -29.16
C LEU A 187 11.15 1.55 -28.77
N PRO A 188 10.63 0.58 -29.54
CA PRO A 188 9.28 0.05 -29.36
C PRO A 188 9.10 -0.68 -28.02
N GLU A 189 10.19 -1.18 -27.45
CA GLU A 189 10.20 -1.91 -26.16
C GLU A 189 10.55 -1.01 -24.97
N PHE A 190 10.65 0.32 -25.17
CA PHE A 190 10.92 1.27 -24.09
C PHE A 190 9.71 2.19 -23.84
N ARG A 191 9.34 2.35 -22.58
CA ARG A 191 8.26 3.26 -22.16
C ARG A 191 8.85 4.48 -21.48
N ALA A 192 8.68 5.64 -22.10
CA ALA A 192 9.28 6.90 -21.65
C ALA A 192 8.60 7.50 -20.42
N LEU A 193 7.33 7.14 -20.18
CA LEU A 193 6.51 7.72 -19.12
C LEU A 193 5.80 6.60 -18.34
N THR A 194 6.16 6.42 -17.09
CA THR A 194 5.46 5.51 -16.18
C THR A 194 4.75 6.29 -15.09
N LEU A 195 3.43 6.22 -15.07
CA LEU A 195 2.59 6.82 -14.04
C LEU A 195 2.79 6.13 -12.70
N ASN A 196 2.98 6.92 -11.63
CA ASN A 196 3.33 6.42 -10.30
C ASN A 196 2.09 6.15 -9.43
N GLY A 197 1.26 5.17 -9.79
CA GLY A 197 0.11 4.76 -8.99
C GLY A 197 0.50 4.18 -7.61
N ALA A 198 1.72 3.63 -7.47
CA ALA A 198 2.25 3.17 -6.19
C ALA A 198 2.38 4.31 -5.16
N PHE A 199 2.52 5.55 -5.59
CA PHE A 199 2.51 6.74 -4.73
C PHE A 199 1.24 6.81 -3.88
N PHE A 200 0.09 6.57 -4.49
CA PHE A 200 -1.21 6.62 -3.82
C PHE A 200 -1.41 5.41 -2.91
N ALA A 201 -1.06 4.22 -3.39
CA ALA A 201 -1.14 2.98 -2.61
C ALA A 201 -0.33 3.06 -1.30
N ASN A 202 0.91 3.53 -1.38
CA ASN A 202 1.82 3.65 -0.25
C ASN A 202 1.44 4.78 0.73
N ARG A 203 0.35 5.51 0.46
CA ARG A 203 -0.26 6.50 1.36
C ARG A 203 -1.64 6.09 1.86
N GLY A 204 -2.00 4.82 1.70
CA GLY A 204 -3.27 4.28 2.14
C GLY A 204 -4.44 4.51 1.18
N GLY A 205 -4.16 5.00 -0.03
CA GLY A 205 -5.18 5.19 -1.05
C GLY A 205 -5.90 3.91 -1.40
N THR A 206 -7.23 4.00 -1.50
CA THR A 206 -8.09 2.88 -1.89
C THR A 206 -7.87 2.49 -3.34
N VAL A 207 -8.38 1.33 -3.74
CA VAL A 207 -8.30 0.85 -5.13
C VAL A 207 -8.91 1.85 -6.11
N ILE A 208 -10.09 2.42 -5.80
CA ILE A 208 -10.76 3.40 -6.66
C ILE A 208 -9.98 4.73 -6.75
N GLN A 209 -9.33 5.14 -5.66
CA GLN A 209 -8.47 6.33 -5.66
C GLN A 209 -7.22 6.11 -6.53
N GLN A 210 -6.57 4.95 -6.42
CA GLN A 210 -5.46 4.62 -7.31
C GLN A 210 -5.87 4.69 -8.78
N ILE A 211 -7.02 4.11 -9.14
CA ILE A 211 -7.58 4.15 -10.51
C ILE A 211 -7.80 5.60 -10.95
N GLY A 212 -8.60 6.36 -10.18
CA GLY A 212 -9.00 7.70 -10.57
C GLY A 212 -7.84 8.69 -10.66
N PHE A 213 -6.92 8.65 -9.70
CA PHE A 213 -5.78 9.57 -9.68
C PHE A 213 -4.75 9.27 -10.77
N VAL A 214 -4.53 7.98 -11.11
CA VAL A 214 -3.66 7.60 -12.22
C VAL A 214 -4.24 8.06 -13.56
N LEU A 215 -5.57 7.96 -13.75
CA LEU A 215 -6.23 8.47 -14.96
C LEU A 215 -6.15 9.99 -15.05
N ALA A 216 -6.29 10.71 -13.95
CA ALA A 216 -6.14 12.18 -13.93
C ALA A 216 -4.70 12.61 -14.23
N ALA A 217 -3.70 11.88 -13.72
CA ALA A 217 -2.31 12.10 -14.13
C ALA A 217 -2.13 11.87 -15.64
N ALA A 218 -2.69 10.77 -16.18
CA ALA A 218 -2.64 10.45 -17.59
C ALA A 218 -3.26 11.54 -18.46
N THR A 219 -4.43 12.05 -18.08
CA THR A 219 -5.13 13.13 -18.78
C THR A 219 -4.27 14.38 -18.86
N THR A 220 -3.64 14.77 -17.75
CA THR A 220 -2.72 15.91 -17.72
C THR A 220 -1.61 15.77 -18.77
N TYR A 221 -1.02 14.58 -18.92
CA TYR A 221 0.02 14.36 -19.92
C TYR A 221 -0.51 14.30 -21.34
N LEU A 222 -1.67 13.66 -21.57
CA LEU A 222 -2.30 13.60 -22.89
C LEU A 222 -2.68 14.99 -23.42
N GLU A 223 -2.96 15.94 -22.53
CA GLU A 223 -3.28 17.32 -22.89
C GLU A 223 -2.05 18.21 -23.02
N GLN A 224 -1.07 18.05 -22.14
CA GLN A 224 0.03 19.01 -22.05
C GLN A 224 1.28 18.61 -22.82
N LEU A 225 1.50 17.32 -23.13
CA LEU A 225 2.71 16.88 -23.84
C LEU A 225 2.64 17.01 -25.36
N PRO A 226 1.50 16.85 -26.04
CA PRO A 226 1.46 17.00 -27.49
C PRO A 226 1.98 18.37 -27.94
N SER A 227 2.76 18.38 -29.01
CA SER A 227 3.40 19.59 -29.57
C SER A 227 3.59 19.40 -31.08
N ALA A 228 4.24 20.38 -31.73
CA ALA A 228 4.62 20.23 -33.14
C ALA A 228 5.60 19.06 -33.39
N GLU A 229 6.34 18.65 -32.36
CA GLU A 229 7.42 17.64 -32.46
C GLU A 229 7.01 16.28 -31.89
N VAL A 230 6.00 16.22 -31.02
CA VAL A 230 5.51 15.02 -30.33
C VAL A 230 4.00 14.94 -30.50
N SER A 231 3.55 13.94 -31.24
CA SER A 231 2.12 13.70 -31.48
C SER A 231 1.44 13.07 -30.27
N LEU A 232 0.10 13.21 -30.19
CA LEU A 232 -0.72 12.55 -29.16
C LEU A 232 -0.54 11.02 -29.18
N ALA A 233 -0.39 10.42 -30.37
CA ALA A 233 -0.16 8.98 -30.49
C ALA A 233 1.19 8.54 -29.92
N GLU A 234 2.25 9.34 -30.11
CA GLU A 234 3.56 9.08 -29.50
C GLU A 234 3.50 9.22 -27.97
N VAL A 235 2.78 10.24 -27.47
CA VAL A 235 2.52 10.37 -26.03
C VAL A 235 1.80 9.13 -25.50
N ALA A 236 0.72 8.69 -26.14
CA ALA A 236 -0.03 7.52 -25.72
C ALA A 236 0.81 6.24 -25.74
N ALA A 237 1.69 6.08 -26.74
CA ALA A 237 2.59 4.93 -26.85
C ALA A 237 3.70 4.92 -25.78
N ALA A 238 4.05 6.09 -25.23
CA ALA A 238 5.06 6.21 -24.20
C ALA A 238 4.61 5.74 -22.81
N PHE A 239 3.30 5.56 -22.59
CA PHE A 239 2.75 5.25 -21.27
C PHE A 239 3.01 3.82 -20.79
N GLN A 240 3.28 3.73 -19.51
CA GLN A 240 3.17 2.56 -18.65
C GLN A 240 2.52 3.00 -17.33
N MET A 241 1.88 2.09 -16.62
CA MET A 241 1.35 2.34 -15.28
C MET A 241 2.09 1.49 -14.27
N GLN A 242 2.62 2.12 -13.23
CA GLN A 242 3.07 1.44 -12.03
C GLN A 242 1.94 1.48 -11.00
N VAL A 243 1.57 0.33 -10.45
CA VAL A 243 0.54 0.20 -9.41
C VAL A 243 1.11 -0.40 -8.14
N GLY A 244 0.63 0.07 -7.00
CA GLY A 244 0.92 -0.55 -5.71
C GLY A 244 -0.13 -1.61 -5.38
N LEU A 245 0.32 -2.75 -4.86
CA LEU A 245 -0.55 -3.88 -4.50
C LEU A 245 -0.79 -3.88 -2.99
N ASN A 246 -2.02 -4.20 -2.61
CA ASN A 246 -2.45 -4.33 -1.22
C ASN A 246 -3.02 -5.74 -0.96
N PRO A 247 -3.25 -6.14 0.30
CA PRO A 247 -3.69 -7.51 0.61
C PRO A 247 -5.10 -7.89 0.15
N ASN A 248 -5.93 -6.94 -0.31
CA ASN A 248 -7.29 -7.25 -0.75
C ASN A 248 -7.29 -7.92 -2.12
N TYR A 249 -7.13 -9.22 -2.12
CA TYR A 249 -6.83 -10.08 -3.26
C TYR A 249 -7.72 -9.85 -4.50
N PHE A 250 -9.03 -9.92 -4.33
CA PHE A 250 -9.96 -9.79 -5.46
C PHE A 250 -10.09 -8.35 -5.95
N PHE A 251 -9.94 -7.38 -5.06
CA PHE A 251 -9.94 -5.97 -5.43
C PHE A 251 -8.70 -5.61 -6.25
N GLU A 252 -7.55 -6.21 -5.95
CA GLU A 252 -6.34 -6.02 -6.73
C GLU A 252 -6.44 -6.62 -8.14
N ILE A 253 -7.03 -7.82 -8.28
CA ILE A 253 -7.36 -8.38 -9.59
C ILE A 253 -8.30 -7.46 -10.37
N GLY A 254 -9.40 -7.03 -9.72
CA GLY A 254 -10.37 -6.13 -10.32
C GLY A 254 -9.78 -4.77 -10.71
N LYS A 255 -8.85 -4.23 -9.91
CA LYS A 255 -8.13 -2.97 -10.20
C LYS A 255 -7.40 -3.03 -11.54
N LEU A 256 -6.60 -4.06 -11.77
CA LEU A 256 -5.81 -4.19 -12.99
C LEU A 256 -6.72 -4.33 -14.23
N ARG A 257 -7.78 -5.11 -14.11
CA ARG A 257 -8.80 -5.26 -15.16
C ARG A 257 -9.55 -3.94 -15.43
N ALA A 258 -9.95 -3.22 -14.37
CA ALA A 258 -10.62 -1.92 -14.47
C ALA A 258 -9.71 -0.86 -15.10
N LEU A 259 -8.43 -0.81 -14.75
CA LEU A 259 -7.46 0.13 -15.32
C LEU A 259 -7.31 -0.05 -16.83
N ARG A 260 -7.20 -1.28 -17.33
CA ARG A 260 -7.11 -1.53 -18.78
C ARG A 260 -8.36 -1.08 -19.51
N ARG A 261 -9.53 -1.38 -18.95
CA ARG A 261 -10.82 -0.95 -19.51
C ARG A 261 -10.95 0.57 -19.54
N LEU A 262 -10.64 1.24 -18.44
CA LEU A 262 -10.76 2.69 -18.36
C LEU A 262 -9.70 3.41 -19.19
N TRP A 263 -8.50 2.84 -19.32
CA TRP A 263 -7.49 3.34 -20.24
C TRP A 263 -7.99 3.32 -21.68
N ALA A 264 -8.62 2.23 -22.10
CA ALA A 264 -9.23 2.16 -23.43
C ALA A 264 -10.33 3.20 -23.62
N THR A 265 -11.18 3.39 -22.62
CA THR A 265 -12.23 4.41 -22.63
C THR A 265 -11.65 5.82 -22.75
N LEU A 266 -10.58 6.09 -22.00
CA LEU A 266 -9.89 7.39 -22.01
C LEU A 266 -9.26 7.65 -23.39
N LEU A 267 -8.48 6.72 -23.93
CA LEU A 267 -7.85 6.90 -25.25
C LEU A 267 -8.86 7.02 -26.39
N HIS A 268 -9.96 6.28 -26.30
CA HIS A 268 -11.05 6.41 -27.26
C HIS A 268 -11.67 7.83 -27.25
N ALA A 269 -11.83 8.43 -26.05
CA ALA A 269 -12.31 9.81 -25.92
C ALA A 269 -11.36 10.83 -26.56
N TYR A 270 -10.05 10.52 -26.61
CA TYR A 270 -9.05 11.31 -27.34
C TYR A 270 -8.96 10.96 -28.84
N GLY A 271 -9.82 10.10 -29.37
CA GLY A 271 -9.85 9.70 -30.77
C GLY A 271 -8.73 8.74 -31.18
N LEU A 272 -8.08 8.09 -30.23
CA LEU A 272 -7.02 7.12 -30.50
C LEU A 272 -7.61 5.71 -30.76
N PRO A 273 -6.95 4.90 -31.60
CA PRO A 273 -7.44 3.57 -31.93
C PRO A 273 -7.28 2.58 -30.78
N THR A 274 -8.06 1.50 -30.82
CA THR A 274 -8.08 0.46 -29.77
C THR A 274 -6.69 -0.18 -29.54
N GLU A 275 -5.89 -0.30 -30.59
CA GLU A 275 -4.54 -0.85 -30.57
C GLU A 275 -3.61 -0.03 -29.65
N ALA A 276 -3.81 1.29 -29.60
CA ALA A 276 -3.05 2.15 -28.68
C ALA A 276 -3.31 1.79 -27.21
N ALA A 277 -4.55 1.41 -26.89
CA ALA A 277 -4.90 1.00 -25.53
C ALA A 277 -4.36 -0.41 -25.21
N GLN A 278 -4.30 -1.31 -26.17
CA GLN A 278 -3.71 -2.65 -25.99
C GLN A 278 -2.21 -2.62 -25.71
N ALA A 279 -1.53 -1.56 -26.15
CA ALA A 279 -0.10 -1.36 -25.90
C ALA A 279 0.24 -1.02 -24.45
N LEU A 280 -0.76 -0.77 -23.58
CA LEU A 280 -0.53 -0.47 -22.16
C LEU A 280 0.19 -1.60 -21.46
N ARG A 281 1.26 -1.26 -20.76
CA ARG A 281 1.97 -2.13 -19.81
C ARG A 281 1.67 -1.73 -18.38
N ILE A 282 1.47 -2.72 -17.50
CA ILE A 282 1.25 -2.52 -16.08
C ILE A 282 2.38 -3.19 -15.31
N PHE A 283 3.15 -2.37 -14.61
CA PHE A 283 4.17 -2.80 -13.64
C PHE A 283 3.57 -2.78 -12.24
N ALA A 284 3.43 -3.93 -11.61
CA ALA A 284 2.83 -4.07 -10.29
C ALA A 284 3.91 -4.29 -9.24
N ALA A 285 3.91 -3.47 -8.20
CA ALA A 285 4.85 -3.56 -7.09
C ALA A 285 4.10 -3.78 -5.77
N THR A 286 4.58 -4.69 -4.94
CA THR A 286 4.01 -4.88 -3.60
C THR A 286 4.14 -3.61 -2.78
N SER A 287 3.04 -3.22 -2.10
CA SER A 287 2.98 -1.98 -1.33
C SER A 287 3.69 -2.12 0.01
N THR A 288 4.30 -1.04 0.48
CA THR A 288 4.80 -0.97 1.85
C THR A 288 3.69 -0.67 2.86
N TRP A 289 2.54 -0.18 2.41
CA TRP A 289 1.42 0.21 3.28
C TRP A 289 0.94 -0.90 4.21
N SER A 290 0.83 -2.12 3.69
CA SER A 290 0.35 -3.30 4.42
C SER A 290 1.43 -4.03 5.22
N GLN A 291 2.72 -3.70 5.03
CA GLN A 291 3.81 -4.39 5.67
C GLN A 291 3.96 -3.97 7.14
N THR A 292 4.43 -4.90 7.96
CA THR A 292 4.60 -4.72 9.40
C THR A 292 6.03 -5.01 9.84
N THR A 293 6.49 -4.28 10.86
CA THR A 293 7.78 -4.57 11.51
C THR A 293 7.62 -5.57 12.64
N LEU A 294 6.40 -5.75 13.12
CA LEU A 294 6.04 -6.77 14.10
C LEU A 294 5.68 -8.06 13.37
N ASP A 295 6.23 -9.18 13.81
CA ASP A 295 6.12 -10.48 13.14
C ASP A 295 6.45 -10.37 11.63
N PRO A 296 7.67 -9.93 11.28
CA PRO A 296 8.00 -9.49 9.92
C PRO A 296 7.96 -10.63 8.90
N HIS A 297 8.11 -11.88 9.31
CA HIS A 297 8.01 -13.03 8.41
C HIS A 297 6.60 -13.21 7.82
N THR A 298 5.57 -12.69 8.49
CA THR A 298 4.20 -12.69 7.92
C THR A 298 4.10 -11.79 6.69
N ASN A 299 5.03 -10.86 6.48
CA ASN A 299 5.09 -10.09 5.23
C ASN A 299 5.32 -10.98 4.01
N LEU A 300 6.01 -12.13 4.14
CA LEU A 300 6.15 -13.10 3.03
C LEU A 300 4.78 -13.59 2.54
N LEU A 301 3.86 -13.86 3.45
CA LEU A 301 2.50 -14.28 3.10
C LEU A 301 1.73 -13.16 2.43
N ARG A 302 1.86 -11.92 2.92
CA ARG A 302 1.22 -10.74 2.32
C ARG A 302 1.69 -10.52 0.89
N VAL A 303 2.99 -10.42 0.68
CA VAL A 303 3.55 -10.19 -0.67
C VAL A 303 3.27 -11.36 -1.62
N THR A 304 3.05 -12.58 -1.10
CA THR A 304 2.66 -13.73 -1.93
C THR A 304 1.25 -13.52 -2.50
N THR A 305 0.27 -13.20 -1.66
CA THR A 305 -1.10 -12.97 -2.12
C THR A 305 -1.21 -11.71 -3.00
N GLU A 306 -0.46 -10.66 -2.70
CA GLU A 306 -0.35 -9.46 -3.52
C GLU A 306 0.18 -9.79 -4.92
N THR A 307 1.27 -10.58 -4.99
CA THR A 307 1.86 -10.98 -6.28
C THR A 307 0.95 -11.91 -7.07
N MET A 308 0.28 -12.85 -6.40
CA MET A 308 -0.72 -13.71 -7.04
C MET A 308 -1.85 -12.87 -7.66
N ALA A 309 -2.38 -11.88 -6.92
CA ALA A 309 -3.41 -10.99 -7.43
C ALA A 309 -2.94 -10.20 -8.66
N ALA A 310 -1.69 -9.73 -8.66
CA ALA A 310 -1.11 -9.01 -9.78
C ALA A 310 -1.03 -9.87 -11.05
N VAL A 311 -0.48 -11.07 -10.95
CA VAL A 311 -0.29 -11.93 -12.13
C VAL A 311 -1.63 -12.44 -12.68
N LEU A 312 -2.58 -12.77 -11.82
CA LEU A 312 -3.93 -13.17 -12.23
C LEU A 312 -4.76 -11.99 -12.77
N GLY A 313 -4.49 -10.78 -12.31
CA GLY A 313 -5.10 -9.55 -12.83
C GLY A 313 -4.47 -9.06 -14.13
N GLY A 314 -3.43 -9.72 -14.65
CA GLY A 314 -2.81 -9.43 -15.93
C GLY A 314 -1.73 -8.33 -15.89
N ALA A 315 -0.94 -8.26 -14.82
CA ALA A 315 0.27 -7.45 -14.78
C ALA A 315 1.31 -7.95 -15.79
N ASP A 316 2.03 -7.02 -16.45
CA ASP A 316 3.09 -7.35 -17.41
C ASP A 316 4.45 -7.57 -16.72
N ALA A 317 4.64 -6.94 -15.58
CA ALA A 317 5.83 -7.10 -14.76
C ALA A 317 5.46 -6.97 -13.27
N VAL A 318 6.19 -7.66 -12.43
CA VAL A 318 5.99 -7.63 -10.98
C VAL A 318 7.31 -7.37 -10.25
N SER A 319 7.23 -6.57 -9.18
CA SER A 319 8.32 -6.38 -8.23
C SER A 319 7.84 -6.73 -6.83
N VAL A 320 8.51 -7.69 -6.22
CA VAL A 320 8.22 -8.15 -4.86
C VAL A 320 9.20 -7.54 -3.88
N ALA A 321 8.70 -6.81 -2.90
CA ALA A 321 9.54 -6.27 -1.85
C ALA A 321 10.03 -7.39 -0.91
N PRO A 322 11.32 -7.42 -0.55
CA PRO A 322 11.80 -8.25 0.53
C PRO A 322 11.04 -8.00 1.83
N PHE A 323 10.74 -9.04 2.59
CA PHE A 323 9.89 -8.96 3.79
C PHE A 323 10.45 -8.05 4.89
N ASP A 324 11.74 -7.79 4.86
CA ASP A 324 12.49 -6.99 5.82
C ASP A 324 12.79 -5.55 5.35
N ARG A 325 12.39 -5.19 4.12
CA ARG A 325 12.69 -3.89 3.49
C ARG A 325 12.33 -2.69 4.36
N ILE A 326 11.25 -2.79 5.15
CA ILE A 326 10.73 -1.67 5.93
C ILE A 326 11.50 -1.35 7.22
N TYR A 327 12.41 -2.21 7.66
CA TYR A 327 13.16 -1.99 8.90
C TYR A 327 14.67 -2.21 8.79
N GLN A 328 15.13 -2.81 7.69
CA GLN A 328 16.55 -2.95 7.40
C GLN A 328 16.82 -2.97 5.89
N SER A 329 18.06 -2.77 5.52
CA SER A 329 18.47 -2.99 4.13
C SER A 329 18.35 -4.47 3.80
N PRO A 330 17.71 -4.83 2.67
CA PRO A 330 17.57 -6.23 2.28
C PRO A 330 18.93 -6.93 2.21
N ASN A 331 18.95 -8.17 2.68
CA ASN A 331 20.11 -9.06 2.59
C ASN A 331 19.91 -10.11 1.49
N GLU A 332 20.90 -10.95 1.27
CA GLU A 332 20.82 -11.98 0.23
C GLU A 332 19.69 -12.98 0.47
N PHE A 333 19.41 -13.34 1.74
CA PHE A 333 18.33 -14.26 2.08
C PHE A 333 16.94 -13.67 1.75
N SER A 334 16.64 -12.47 2.23
CA SER A 334 15.34 -11.82 1.99
C SER A 334 15.14 -11.47 0.51
N SER A 335 16.19 -11.01 -0.17
CA SER A 335 16.18 -10.71 -1.61
C SER A 335 15.96 -11.97 -2.45
N ARG A 336 16.56 -13.11 -2.07
CA ARG A 336 16.35 -14.40 -2.73
C ARG A 336 14.91 -14.88 -2.60
N LEU A 337 14.31 -14.77 -1.41
CA LEU A 337 12.91 -15.15 -1.22
C LEU A 337 11.97 -14.30 -2.07
N ALA A 338 12.17 -12.98 -2.08
CA ALA A 338 11.37 -12.08 -2.89
C ALA A 338 11.49 -12.37 -4.39
N ARG A 339 12.71 -12.66 -4.90
CA ARG A 339 12.96 -13.00 -6.30
C ARG A 339 12.38 -14.36 -6.68
N ASN A 340 12.47 -15.36 -5.79
CA ASN A 340 11.98 -16.71 -6.08
C ASN A 340 10.46 -16.82 -6.06
N LEU A 341 9.76 -15.93 -5.36
CA LEU A 341 8.31 -15.97 -5.25
C LEU A 341 7.61 -15.94 -6.63
N PRO A 342 7.86 -14.95 -7.53
CA PRO A 342 7.27 -14.95 -8.86
C PRO A 342 7.67 -16.16 -9.71
N VAL A 343 8.87 -16.69 -9.50
CA VAL A 343 9.35 -17.92 -10.19
C VAL A 343 8.51 -19.12 -9.77
N ILE A 344 8.27 -19.29 -8.45
CA ILE A 344 7.41 -20.38 -7.94
C ILE A 344 6.00 -20.27 -8.52
N LEU A 345 5.43 -19.05 -8.55
CA LEU A 345 4.09 -18.83 -9.11
C LEU A 345 4.02 -19.21 -10.60
N ARG A 346 5.10 -19.03 -11.34
CA ARG A 346 5.19 -19.36 -12.75
C ARG A 346 5.48 -20.84 -13.00
N GLU A 347 6.54 -21.38 -12.38
CA GLU A 347 7.06 -22.70 -12.71
C GLU A 347 6.35 -23.84 -11.96
N GLU A 348 6.00 -23.62 -10.68
CA GLU A 348 5.39 -24.65 -9.84
C GLU A 348 3.87 -24.50 -9.77
N ALA A 349 3.35 -23.29 -9.52
CA ALA A 349 1.92 -23.05 -9.42
C ALA A 349 1.22 -22.91 -10.78
N GLY A 350 1.96 -22.68 -11.88
CA GLY A 350 1.43 -22.63 -13.24
C GLY A 350 0.45 -21.49 -13.50
N LEU A 351 0.56 -20.35 -12.77
CA LEU A 351 -0.37 -19.24 -12.90
C LEU A 351 -0.28 -18.51 -14.27
N ASN A 352 0.73 -18.86 -15.07
CA ASN A 352 0.94 -18.33 -16.42
C ASN A 352 0.33 -19.22 -17.53
N ARG A 353 -0.50 -20.20 -17.20
CA ARG A 353 -1.04 -21.15 -18.20
C ARG A 353 -2.28 -20.63 -18.90
N VAL A 354 -3.04 -19.75 -18.26
CA VAL A 354 -4.32 -19.22 -18.77
C VAL A 354 -4.30 -17.70 -18.63
N ALA A 355 -4.68 -17.01 -19.70
CA ALA A 355 -4.91 -15.57 -19.69
C ALA A 355 -6.25 -15.28 -18.98
N ASP A 356 -6.27 -14.25 -18.12
CA ASP A 356 -7.43 -13.83 -17.33
C ASP A 356 -8.28 -14.98 -16.75
N PRO A 357 -7.73 -15.77 -15.84
CA PRO A 357 -8.48 -16.87 -15.22
C PRO A 357 -9.67 -16.37 -14.38
N ALA A 358 -9.76 -15.08 -14.13
CA ALA A 358 -10.87 -14.41 -13.47
C ALA A 358 -12.09 -14.20 -14.36
N ALA A 359 -11.93 -14.32 -15.68
CA ALA A 359 -12.99 -14.09 -16.65
C ALA A 359 -14.18 -15.03 -16.44
N GLY A 360 -15.39 -14.47 -16.49
CA GLY A 360 -16.65 -15.21 -16.31
C GLY A 360 -17.02 -15.48 -14.84
N SER A 361 -16.20 -15.12 -13.89
CA SER A 361 -16.59 -15.13 -12.47
C SER A 361 -17.62 -14.03 -12.21
N TYR A 362 -18.82 -14.42 -11.80
CA TYR A 362 -19.91 -13.46 -11.50
C TYR A 362 -19.47 -12.36 -10.54
N TYR A 363 -18.76 -12.74 -9.50
CA TYR A 363 -18.22 -11.80 -8.52
C TYR A 363 -17.18 -10.87 -9.15
N LEU A 364 -16.16 -11.42 -9.81
CA LEU A 364 -15.04 -10.61 -10.31
C LEU A 364 -15.44 -9.71 -11.50
N GLU A 365 -16.37 -10.15 -12.35
CA GLU A 365 -16.91 -9.29 -13.40
C GLU A 365 -17.70 -8.12 -12.81
N THR A 366 -18.57 -8.38 -11.85
CA THR A 366 -19.34 -7.34 -11.14
C THR A 366 -18.42 -6.39 -10.38
N LEU A 367 -17.45 -6.92 -9.65
CA LEU A 367 -16.47 -6.11 -8.90
C LEU A 367 -15.63 -5.25 -9.83
N THR A 368 -15.16 -5.80 -10.96
CA THR A 368 -14.40 -5.04 -11.97
C THR A 368 -15.21 -3.86 -12.52
N ASP A 369 -16.50 -4.08 -12.80
CA ASP A 369 -17.39 -3.02 -13.29
C ASP A 369 -17.62 -1.94 -12.23
N GLN A 370 -17.88 -2.33 -10.98
CA GLN A 370 -18.04 -1.39 -9.86
C GLN A 370 -16.77 -0.56 -9.64
N LEU A 371 -15.60 -1.21 -9.59
CA LEU A 371 -14.32 -0.52 -9.45
C LEU A 371 -14.04 0.44 -10.61
N ALA A 372 -14.43 0.06 -11.83
CA ALA A 372 -14.29 0.94 -12.99
C ALA A 372 -15.21 2.16 -12.87
N ARG A 373 -16.47 1.99 -12.47
CA ARG A 373 -17.42 3.11 -12.30
C ARG A 373 -17.00 4.07 -11.20
N GLU A 374 -16.67 3.53 -10.03
CA GLU A 374 -16.25 4.35 -8.89
C GLU A 374 -14.89 5.03 -9.14
N GLY A 375 -13.94 4.31 -9.73
CA GLY A 375 -12.65 4.89 -10.15
C GLY A 375 -12.82 5.99 -11.20
N TRP A 376 -13.74 5.83 -12.15
CA TRP A 376 -14.09 6.86 -13.11
C TRP A 376 -14.74 8.08 -12.44
N ALA A 377 -15.61 7.88 -11.47
CA ALA A 377 -16.20 8.98 -10.70
C ALA A 377 -15.14 9.77 -9.91
N VAL A 378 -14.15 9.09 -9.32
CA VAL A 378 -12.98 9.75 -8.69
C VAL A 378 -12.22 10.57 -9.73
N PHE A 379 -11.92 10.01 -10.89
CA PHE A 379 -11.26 10.70 -12.01
C PHE A 379 -12.02 11.97 -12.41
N GLN A 380 -13.32 11.86 -12.69
CA GLN A 380 -14.16 13.02 -13.07
C GLN A 380 -14.15 14.12 -12.02
N ARG A 381 -14.15 13.78 -10.73
CA ARG A 381 -14.09 14.76 -9.64
C ARG A 381 -12.76 15.52 -9.63
N VAL A 382 -11.64 14.83 -9.87
CA VAL A 382 -10.33 15.48 -9.96
C VAL A 382 -10.24 16.39 -11.17
N GLU A 383 -10.76 15.96 -12.33
CA GLU A 383 -10.81 16.80 -13.54
C GLU A 383 -11.71 18.04 -13.34
N ALA A 384 -12.87 17.88 -12.69
CA ALA A 384 -13.74 19.02 -12.35
C ALA A 384 -13.08 20.02 -11.39
N ALA A 385 -12.09 19.58 -10.60
CA ALA A 385 -11.28 20.45 -9.74
C ALA A 385 -10.08 21.10 -10.45
N GLY A 386 -9.97 20.96 -11.76
CA GLY A 386 -8.92 21.56 -12.59
C GLY A 386 -7.75 20.63 -12.93
N GLY A 387 -7.97 19.32 -12.87
CA GLY A 387 -6.98 18.28 -13.13
C GLY A 387 -6.01 18.05 -11.97
N LEU A 388 -5.23 16.97 -12.05
CA LEU A 388 -4.39 16.54 -10.92
C LEU A 388 -3.38 17.60 -10.44
N PRO A 389 -2.67 18.35 -11.30
CA PRO A 389 -1.72 19.37 -10.82
C PRO A 389 -2.37 20.44 -9.95
N THR A 390 -3.57 20.89 -10.30
CA THR A 390 -4.33 21.87 -9.54
C THR A 390 -4.94 21.27 -8.27
N ALA A 391 -5.48 20.06 -8.39
CA ALA A 391 -6.18 19.35 -7.32
C ALA A 391 -5.26 18.57 -6.37
N ILE A 392 -3.93 18.59 -6.54
CA ILE A 392 -3.01 17.75 -5.78
C ILE A 392 -3.16 17.95 -4.25
N GLY A 393 -3.40 19.17 -3.79
CA GLY A 393 -3.64 19.44 -2.38
C GLY A 393 -4.89 18.72 -1.86
N LEU A 394 -5.98 18.73 -2.64
CA LEU A 394 -7.22 18.00 -2.33
C LEU A 394 -6.97 16.49 -2.31
N VAL A 395 -6.26 15.96 -3.31
CA VAL A 395 -5.92 14.54 -3.40
C VAL A 395 -5.09 14.08 -2.19
N LEU A 396 -4.08 14.84 -1.79
CA LEU A 396 -3.27 14.52 -0.62
C LEU A 396 -4.09 14.58 0.67
N GLN A 397 -5.03 15.51 0.79
CA GLN A 397 -5.95 15.59 1.92
C GLN A 397 -6.90 14.39 1.97
N GLU A 398 -7.44 13.95 0.82
CA GLU A 398 -8.27 12.76 0.73
C GLU A 398 -7.50 11.49 1.13
N LEU A 399 -6.27 11.31 0.63
CA LEU A 399 -5.41 10.19 1.01
C LEU A 399 -5.12 10.19 2.52
N HIS A 400 -4.84 11.35 3.08
CA HIS A 400 -4.62 11.50 4.51
C HIS A 400 -5.85 11.10 5.33
N SER A 401 -7.04 11.56 4.92
CA SER A 401 -8.31 11.20 5.58
C SER A 401 -8.58 9.68 5.55
N VAL A 402 -8.32 9.04 4.41
CA VAL A 402 -8.47 7.58 4.28
C VAL A 402 -7.46 6.85 5.16
N ALA A 403 -6.21 7.29 5.18
CA ALA A 403 -5.18 6.74 6.05
C ALA A 403 -5.56 6.84 7.52
N GLN A 404 -6.06 8.01 7.96
CA GLN A 404 -6.56 8.20 9.32
C GLN A 404 -7.71 7.24 9.66
N THR A 405 -8.67 7.08 8.76
CA THR A 405 -9.77 6.14 8.95
C THR A 405 -9.27 4.71 9.12
N GLN A 406 -8.28 4.30 8.33
CA GLN A 406 -7.66 2.98 8.48
C GLN A 406 -6.93 2.84 9.82
N PHE A 407 -6.18 3.86 10.26
CA PHE A 407 -5.54 3.84 11.57
C PHE A 407 -6.55 3.67 12.71
N GLN A 408 -7.69 4.36 12.64
CA GLN A 408 -8.78 4.21 13.61
C GLN A 408 -9.37 2.80 13.60
N ARG A 409 -9.64 2.24 12.42
CA ARG A 409 -10.18 0.88 12.27
C ARG A 409 -9.19 -0.20 12.75
N ILE A 410 -7.90 0.03 12.60
CA ILE A 410 -6.87 -0.84 13.15
C ILE A 410 -6.81 -0.68 14.68
N ALA A 411 -6.88 0.54 15.16
CA ALA A 411 -6.83 0.85 16.58
C ALA A 411 -8.02 0.26 17.36
N ASN A 412 -9.24 0.36 16.83
CA ASN A 412 -10.44 -0.19 17.45
C ASN A 412 -10.66 -1.69 17.19
N GLY A 413 -9.83 -2.31 16.35
CA GLY A 413 -9.88 -3.74 16.05
C GLY A 413 -10.89 -4.15 14.98
N GLU A 414 -11.52 -3.20 14.28
CA GLU A 414 -12.36 -3.47 13.11
C GLU A 414 -11.54 -4.00 11.95
N GLN A 415 -10.36 -3.42 11.74
CA GLN A 415 -9.39 -3.91 10.76
C GLN A 415 -8.27 -4.65 11.46
N ILE A 416 -8.11 -5.92 11.11
CA ILE A 416 -7.10 -6.80 11.71
C ILE A 416 -5.83 -6.76 10.87
N ILE A 417 -4.69 -6.52 11.54
CA ILE A 417 -3.36 -6.74 10.99
C ILE A 417 -2.70 -7.83 11.84
N VAL A 418 -2.53 -8.99 11.24
CA VAL A 418 -1.91 -10.17 11.89
C VAL A 418 -0.51 -9.83 12.41
N GLY A 419 -0.23 -10.23 13.64
CA GLY A 419 1.04 -9.92 14.31
C GLY A 419 1.09 -8.52 14.93
N THR A 420 0.25 -7.57 14.50
CA THR A 420 0.25 -6.20 14.99
C THR A 420 -0.83 -5.96 16.05
N ASN A 421 -2.10 -5.95 15.67
CA ASN A 421 -3.21 -5.72 16.60
C ASN A 421 -3.97 -6.99 16.98
N ARG A 422 -3.70 -8.11 16.29
CA ARG A 422 -4.25 -9.42 16.63
C ARG A 422 -3.28 -10.54 16.25
N PHE A 423 -3.43 -11.72 16.90
CA PHE A 423 -2.60 -12.91 16.65
C PHE A 423 -1.08 -12.62 16.78
N GLN A 424 -0.72 -11.93 17.84
CA GLN A 424 0.65 -11.54 18.10
C GLN A 424 1.49 -12.76 18.49
N ASN A 425 2.78 -12.76 18.11
CA ASN A 425 3.74 -13.70 18.60
C ASN A 425 4.24 -13.27 20.00
N PRO A 426 3.89 -13.99 21.08
CA PRO A 426 4.32 -13.62 22.43
C PRO A 426 5.83 -13.79 22.67
N GLN A 427 6.50 -14.54 21.81
CA GLN A 427 7.95 -14.80 21.88
C GLN A 427 8.73 -13.97 20.87
N GLU A 428 8.10 -12.92 20.29
CA GLU A 428 8.74 -12.08 19.29
C GLU A 428 10.00 -11.43 19.83
N GLN A 429 11.09 -11.64 19.15
CA GLN A 429 12.36 -10.94 19.36
C GLN A 429 12.60 -10.01 18.18
N PHE A 430 13.02 -8.78 18.47
CA PHE A 430 13.31 -7.81 17.42
C PHE A 430 14.74 -8.06 16.89
N ASP A 431 14.84 -8.58 15.68
CA ASP A 431 16.13 -8.77 14.99
C ASP A 431 16.71 -7.46 14.44
N TYR A 432 16.10 -6.35 14.75
CA TYR A 432 16.50 -5.01 14.28
C TYR A 432 16.61 -4.02 15.45
N ASN A 433 17.28 -2.88 15.21
CA ASN A 433 17.39 -1.83 16.21
C ASN A 433 16.12 -0.98 16.26
N PRO A 434 15.24 -1.13 17.28
CA PRO A 434 14.00 -0.39 17.37
C PRO A 434 14.18 1.14 17.41
N LYS A 435 15.32 1.63 17.92
CA LYS A 435 15.62 3.06 17.95
C LYS A 435 15.81 3.64 16.55
N ARG A 436 16.44 2.87 15.65
CA ARG A 436 16.61 3.28 14.26
C ARG A 436 15.25 3.39 13.58
N LEU A 437 14.39 2.43 13.83
CA LEU A 437 13.02 2.42 13.33
C LEU A 437 12.24 3.67 13.76
N LEU A 438 12.25 3.97 15.06
CA LEU A 438 11.50 5.10 15.65
C LEU A 438 12.06 6.48 15.27
N ARG A 439 13.29 6.55 14.78
CA ARG A 439 13.95 7.81 14.36
C ARG A 439 13.91 8.05 12.85
N SER A 440 13.54 7.07 12.07
CA SER A 440 13.56 7.19 10.62
C SER A 440 12.37 8.01 10.14
N LYS A 441 12.66 9.07 9.41
CA LYS A 441 11.62 9.86 8.72
C LYS A 441 10.93 9.08 7.59
N GLU A 442 11.53 7.96 7.17
CA GLU A 442 10.96 7.06 6.15
C GLU A 442 9.69 6.35 6.64
N PHE A 443 9.42 6.39 7.96
CA PHE A 443 8.25 5.76 8.59
C PHE A 443 7.06 6.70 8.73
N ASP A 444 7.20 7.95 8.34
CA ASP A 444 6.12 8.92 8.46
C ASP A 444 4.92 8.50 7.63
N SER A 445 3.86 8.09 8.30
CA SER A 445 2.52 7.86 7.75
C SER A 445 2.43 6.92 6.54
N THR A 446 3.46 6.17 6.22
CA THR A 446 3.54 5.34 5.02
C THR A 446 3.14 3.89 5.22
N ARG A 447 2.64 3.52 6.41
CA ARG A 447 2.23 2.15 6.74
C ARG A 447 1.05 2.11 7.71
N ALA A 448 0.08 1.28 7.38
CA ALA A 448 -1.14 1.13 8.19
C ALA A 448 -0.85 0.68 9.64
N ALA A 449 0.16 -0.14 9.83
CA ALA A 449 0.55 -0.66 11.14
C ALA A 449 1.36 0.32 11.99
N TYR A 450 1.89 1.40 11.40
CA TYR A 450 2.90 2.26 12.03
C TYR A 450 2.49 2.80 13.41
N PRO A 451 1.28 3.38 13.62
CA PRO A 451 0.90 3.90 14.93
C PRO A 451 0.90 2.82 16.02
N SER A 452 0.40 1.63 15.72
CA SER A 452 0.38 0.50 16.65
C SER A 452 1.78 -0.04 16.94
N GLU A 453 2.66 -0.06 15.94
CA GLU A 453 4.05 -0.47 16.09
C GLU A 453 4.84 0.49 16.98
N VAL A 454 4.67 1.79 16.79
CA VAL A 454 5.30 2.82 17.63
C VAL A 454 4.91 2.63 19.09
N LEU A 455 3.62 2.43 19.36
CA LEU A 455 3.13 2.17 20.71
C LEU A 455 3.77 0.94 21.34
N ARG A 456 3.76 -0.18 20.62
CA ARG A 456 4.31 -1.45 21.12
C ARG A 456 5.82 -1.36 21.35
N LEU A 457 6.55 -0.83 20.38
CA LEU A 457 8.00 -0.66 20.49
C LEU A 457 8.38 0.28 21.63
N ALA A 458 7.71 1.43 21.73
CA ALA A 458 7.93 2.38 22.81
C ALA A 458 7.69 1.75 24.18
N THR A 459 6.59 1.01 24.31
CA THR A 459 6.23 0.28 25.53
C THR A 459 7.27 -0.76 25.88
N ALA A 460 7.64 -1.62 24.94
CA ALA A 460 8.64 -2.66 25.16
C ALA A 460 9.98 -2.07 25.61
N MET A 461 10.44 -1.01 24.93
CA MET A 461 11.71 -0.36 25.25
C MET A 461 11.67 0.37 26.59
N HIS A 462 10.53 0.94 26.95
CA HIS A 462 10.36 1.59 28.25
C HIS A 462 10.50 0.59 29.40
N PHE A 463 9.82 -0.56 29.30
CA PHE A 463 9.82 -1.57 30.34
C PHE A 463 11.06 -2.46 30.39
N GLN A 464 11.79 -2.64 29.28
CA GLN A 464 13.09 -3.31 29.28
C GLN A 464 14.12 -2.66 30.22
N ARG A 465 14.00 -1.36 30.45
CA ARG A 465 14.93 -0.58 31.30
C ARG A 465 14.56 -0.54 32.78
N ARG A 466 13.39 -1.02 33.14
CA ARG A 466 12.88 -0.96 34.49
C ARG A 466 12.94 -2.33 35.17
N GLU A 467 13.23 -2.34 36.44
CA GLU A 467 13.19 -3.56 37.25
C GLU A 467 11.78 -4.16 37.22
N LYS A 468 11.70 -5.50 37.19
CA LYS A 468 10.42 -6.24 37.08
C LYS A 468 9.38 -5.83 38.11
N LYS A 469 9.80 -5.42 39.30
CA LYS A 469 8.93 -4.97 40.41
C LYS A 469 8.21 -3.64 40.12
N ARG A 470 8.67 -2.85 39.16
CA ARG A 470 8.17 -1.49 38.87
C ARG A 470 7.45 -1.36 37.54
N ARG A 471 6.78 -2.41 37.10
CA ARG A 471 6.15 -2.44 35.76
C ARG A 471 4.69 -2.06 35.72
N ARG A 472 4.08 -1.72 36.86
CA ARG A 472 2.71 -1.19 36.85
C ARG A 472 2.70 0.23 36.32
N ALA A 473 1.73 0.56 35.53
CA ALA A 473 1.53 1.91 35.02
C ALA A 473 0.07 2.32 35.16
N ALA A 474 -0.14 3.56 35.53
CA ALA A 474 -1.40 4.23 35.31
C ALA A 474 -1.29 5.04 34.03
N VAL A 475 -2.28 4.93 33.16
CA VAL A 475 -2.36 5.68 31.93
C VAL A 475 -3.57 6.58 32.00
N VAL A 476 -3.35 7.87 31.79
CA VAL A 476 -4.41 8.86 31.67
C VAL A 476 -4.36 9.43 30.27
N LEU A 477 -5.44 9.28 29.56
CA LEU A 477 -5.64 9.89 28.26
C LEU A 477 -6.47 11.16 28.42
N LEU A 478 -5.96 12.22 27.84
CA LEU A 478 -6.66 13.48 27.76
C LEU A 478 -6.90 13.76 26.28
N GLY A 479 -8.14 13.92 25.86
CA GLY A 479 -8.43 14.25 24.46
C GLY A 479 -9.76 13.73 23.95
N THR A 480 -9.82 13.60 22.66
CA THR A 480 -11.03 13.34 21.90
C THR A 480 -11.46 11.89 21.91
N HIS A 481 -12.63 11.61 21.36
CA HIS A 481 -13.18 10.26 21.21
C HIS A 481 -12.22 9.30 20.45
N THR A 482 -11.50 9.84 19.47
CA THR A 482 -10.49 9.07 18.70
C THR A 482 -9.39 8.50 19.60
N ASN A 483 -8.95 9.27 20.56
CA ASN A 483 -7.94 8.85 21.53
C ASN A 483 -8.46 7.72 22.43
N GLN A 484 -9.73 7.75 22.76
CA GLN A 484 -10.39 6.70 23.51
C GLN A 484 -10.42 5.39 22.72
N LEU A 485 -10.71 5.44 21.42
CA LEU A 485 -10.71 4.27 20.55
C LEU A 485 -9.33 3.63 20.43
N ILE A 486 -8.27 4.43 20.34
CA ILE A 486 -6.89 3.92 20.33
C ILE A 486 -6.56 3.22 21.64
N LEU A 487 -6.95 3.79 22.77
CA LEU A 487 -6.76 3.17 24.07
C LEU A 487 -7.52 1.84 24.18
N GLU A 488 -8.78 1.80 23.79
CA GLU A 488 -9.59 0.59 23.83
C GLU A 488 -8.99 -0.53 22.95
N SER A 489 -8.50 -0.16 21.78
CA SER A 489 -7.78 -1.07 20.90
C SER A 489 -6.53 -1.64 21.59
N PHE A 490 -5.76 -0.79 22.20
CA PHE A 490 -4.56 -1.20 22.89
C PHE A 490 -4.86 -2.10 24.10
N LEU A 491 -5.89 -1.79 24.87
CA LEU A 491 -6.34 -2.62 25.99
C LEU A 491 -6.77 -4.01 25.55
N ARG A 492 -7.31 -4.16 24.36
CA ARG A 492 -7.64 -5.48 23.77
C ARG A 492 -6.41 -6.31 23.42
N LEU A 493 -5.24 -5.69 23.28
CA LEU A 493 -3.98 -6.38 23.03
C LEU A 493 -3.36 -6.96 24.30
N LEU A 494 -3.84 -6.56 25.46
CA LEU A 494 -3.36 -7.09 26.72
C LEU A 494 -3.98 -8.45 27.02
N PRO A 495 -3.27 -9.37 27.70
CA PRO A 495 -3.81 -10.66 28.07
C PRO A 495 -5.11 -10.52 28.87
N GLN A 496 -6.15 -11.24 28.47
CA GLN A 496 -7.49 -11.13 29.06
C GLN A 496 -7.59 -11.57 30.53
N GLN A 497 -6.54 -12.15 31.08
CA GLN A 497 -6.52 -12.68 32.46
C GLN A 497 -6.16 -11.64 33.51
N GLU A 498 -5.86 -10.43 33.11
CA GLU A 498 -5.39 -9.41 34.02
C GLU A 498 -6.50 -8.46 34.40
N SER A 499 -6.68 -8.25 35.70
CA SER A 499 -7.69 -7.33 36.20
C SER A 499 -7.31 -5.90 35.87
N LEU A 500 -7.95 -5.34 34.86
CA LEU A 500 -7.89 -3.94 34.49
C LEU A 500 -8.96 -3.16 35.26
N ALA A 501 -8.55 -2.23 36.08
CA ALA A 501 -9.45 -1.23 36.61
C ALA A 501 -9.54 -0.07 35.62
N LEU A 502 -10.53 -0.09 34.76
CA LEU A 502 -10.83 1.03 33.88
C LEU A 502 -11.67 2.05 34.66
N LYS A 503 -11.12 3.21 34.93
CA LYS A 503 -11.90 4.36 35.40
C LYS A 503 -12.04 5.33 34.24
N ALA A 504 -13.19 5.35 33.62
CA ALA A 504 -13.60 6.44 32.75
C ALA A 504 -14.07 7.59 33.64
N SER A 505 -13.32 8.66 33.70
CA SER A 505 -13.78 9.91 34.29
C SER A 505 -14.11 10.85 33.15
N HIS A 506 -15.38 11.12 32.94
CA HIS A 506 -15.82 12.24 32.15
C HIS A 506 -16.12 13.43 33.04
N PRO A 507 -15.73 14.60 32.68
CA PRO A 507 -16.16 15.29 31.50
C PRO A 507 -15.00 15.69 30.63
N GLU A 508 -14.94 15.78 29.42
CA GLU A 508 -13.87 16.35 28.60
C GLU A 508 -12.87 15.33 28.01
N GLY A 509 -13.29 14.09 27.75
CA GLY A 509 -12.45 13.17 26.99
C GLY A 509 -11.23 12.62 27.72
N THR A 510 -11.26 12.60 29.06
CA THR A 510 -10.22 12.00 29.88
C THR A 510 -10.56 10.55 30.18
N LEU A 511 -9.67 9.65 29.89
CA LEU A 511 -9.77 8.24 30.25
C LEU A 511 -8.59 7.86 31.14
N SER A 512 -8.87 7.33 32.32
CA SER A 512 -7.87 6.82 33.23
C SER A 512 -7.87 5.31 33.22
N VAL A 513 -6.74 4.69 32.98
CA VAL A 513 -6.57 3.24 33.02
C VAL A 513 -5.52 2.91 34.04
N LEU A 514 -5.90 2.06 35.00
CA LEU A 514 -4.98 1.54 36.02
C LEU A 514 -4.74 0.06 35.74
N PHE A 515 -3.50 -0.31 35.54
CA PHE A 515 -3.10 -1.70 35.38
C PHE A 515 -2.75 -2.29 36.75
N SER A 516 -3.32 -3.47 37.03
CA SER A 516 -3.14 -4.12 38.33
C SER A 516 -1.94 -5.06 38.40
N THR A 517 -1.37 -5.44 37.24
CA THR A 517 -0.20 -6.31 37.18
C THR A 517 0.98 -5.65 36.47
N PRO A 518 2.22 -6.04 36.81
CA PRO A 518 3.40 -5.49 36.12
C PRO A 518 3.42 -5.81 34.62
N GLU A 519 2.87 -6.94 34.21
CA GLU A 519 2.83 -7.39 32.82
C GLU A 519 1.84 -6.58 31.99
N ALA A 520 0.75 -6.13 32.64
CA ALA A 520 -0.24 -5.26 32.00
C ALA A 520 0.22 -3.80 31.90
N ALA A 521 1.24 -3.44 32.67
CA ALA A 521 1.74 -2.08 32.64
C ALA A 521 2.37 -1.75 31.29
N THR A 522 1.82 -0.75 30.63
CA THR A 522 2.21 -0.38 29.30
C THR A 522 2.20 1.12 29.11
N LEU A 523 3.04 1.58 28.23
CA LEU A 523 3.04 2.95 27.78
C LEU A 523 2.00 3.12 26.68
N MET A 524 1.11 4.07 26.89
CA MET A 524 0.11 4.46 25.93
C MET A 524 0.23 5.92 25.57
N TYR A 525 -0.10 6.22 24.37
CA TYR A 525 -0.44 7.57 23.93
C TYR A 525 -1.65 7.50 23.01
N ALA A 526 -2.25 8.62 22.77
CA ALA A 526 -3.35 8.71 21.84
C ALA A 526 -3.03 9.72 20.75
N THR A 527 -3.24 9.30 19.53
CA THR A 527 -3.22 10.25 18.42
C THR A 527 -4.46 11.14 18.50
N PRO A 528 -4.34 12.38 18.18
CA PRO A 528 -5.48 13.26 18.08
C PRO A 528 -6.27 12.98 16.82
N ASP A 529 -7.32 13.74 16.65
CA ASP A 529 -8.19 13.74 15.48
C ASP A 529 -7.46 14.01 14.18
N GLN A 530 -6.29 14.59 14.28
CA GLN A 530 -5.41 14.86 13.15
C GLN A 530 -3.99 14.48 13.55
N PHE A 531 -3.22 13.92 12.64
CA PHE A 531 -1.79 13.76 12.85
C PHE A 531 -1.17 15.11 13.23
N GLY A 532 -0.93 15.37 14.45
CA GLY A 532 -0.43 16.63 14.92
C GLY A 532 -0.93 17.06 16.27
N HIS A 533 -2.01 16.47 16.77
CA HIS A 533 -2.50 16.76 18.11
C HIS A 533 -2.59 15.48 18.90
N PHE A 534 -1.92 15.32 19.96
CA PHE A 534 -2.04 14.18 20.84
C PHE A 534 -2.85 14.53 22.07
N ALA A 535 -3.72 13.62 22.43
CA ALA A 535 -4.12 13.55 23.79
C ALA A 535 -2.91 13.19 24.62
N ARG A 536 -2.98 13.42 25.86
CA ARG A 536 -1.88 13.23 26.76
C ARG A 536 -1.91 11.86 27.35
N VAL A 537 -0.75 11.26 27.41
CA VAL A 537 -0.55 10.02 28.13
C VAL A 537 0.33 10.29 29.32
N VAL A 538 -0.19 9.96 30.49
CA VAL A 538 0.59 9.94 31.72
C VAL A 538 0.94 8.50 32.03
N CYS A 539 2.21 8.18 31.98
CA CYS A 539 2.69 6.87 32.37
C CYS A 539 3.32 6.95 33.77
N ARG A 540 2.87 6.09 34.67
CA ARG A 540 3.29 6.08 36.06
C ARG A 540 3.56 4.67 36.54
N VAL A 541 4.55 4.51 37.35
CA VAL A 541 4.90 3.26 38.05
C VAL A 541 4.39 3.28 39.48
N PRO A 542 4.15 2.15 40.12
CA PRO A 542 3.12 1.79 41.06
C PRO A 542 2.87 2.70 42.24
N VAL A 543 1.61 2.64 42.67
CA VAL A 543 1.04 3.43 43.75
C VAL A 543 1.48 2.96 45.13
N ASP A 544 1.95 1.74 45.27
CA ASP A 544 2.12 1.08 46.57
C ASP A 544 3.55 1.04 47.09
N GLU A 545 4.48 1.73 46.42
CA GLU A 545 5.88 1.78 46.84
C GLU A 545 6.27 3.15 47.41
N PRO A 546 7.09 3.18 48.49
CA PRO A 546 7.52 4.42 49.11
C PRO A 546 8.37 5.32 48.19
N ASP A 547 8.97 4.75 47.14
CA ASP A 547 9.73 5.48 46.11
C ASP A 547 8.85 5.81 44.90
N PHE A 548 7.89 6.65 45.09
CA PHE A 548 7.00 7.13 44.06
C PHE A 548 7.77 7.88 42.96
N ILE A 549 7.81 7.28 41.76
CA ILE A 549 8.30 7.98 40.59
C ILE A 549 7.15 8.83 40.03
N PRO A 550 7.30 10.13 39.93
CA PRO A 550 6.26 10.99 39.39
C PRO A 550 5.91 10.56 37.96
N PRO A 551 4.65 10.71 37.54
CA PRO A 551 4.26 10.38 36.22
C PRO A 551 5.02 11.22 35.21
N THR A 552 5.41 10.58 34.15
CA THR A 552 6.00 11.26 33.01
C THR A 552 4.87 11.51 31.99
N LEU A 553 4.70 12.74 31.62
CA LEU A 553 3.72 13.17 30.64
C LEU A 553 4.33 13.11 29.26
N LEU A 554 3.66 12.45 28.36
CA LEU A 554 3.96 12.48 26.94
C LEU A 554 2.86 13.26 26.23
N THR A 555 3.20 14.41 25.70
CA THR A 555 2.32 15.10 24.77
C THR A 555 3.11 15.44 23.54
N ALA A 556 2.50 15.35 22.41
CA ALA A 556 3.18 15.78 21.22
C ALA A 556 2.25 15.81 20.00
N ASP A 557 2.65 16.59 19.02
CA ASP A 557 2.43 16.24 17.65
C ASP A 557 3.20 14.96 17.33
N LEU A 558 2.95 14.35 16.19
CA LEU A 558 3.56 13.08 15.81
C LEU A 558 5.09 13.13 15.84
N ALA A 559 5.69 14.23 15.39
CA ALA A 559 7.13 14.40 15.36
C ALA A 559 7.73 14.47 16.76
N THR A 560 7.11 15.23 17.67
CA THR A 560 7.56 15.34 19.08
C THR A 560 7.37 14.01 19.80
N MET A 561 6.32 13.26 19.52
CA MET A 561 6.11 11.95 20.08
C MET A 561 7.20 10.96 19.62
N GLN A 562 7.52 10.95 18.35
CA GLN A 562 8.60 10.13 17.80
C GLN A 562 9.94 10.47 18.47
N GLU A 563 10.24 11.75 18.68
CA GLU A 563 11.42 12.19 19.41
C GLU A 563 11.38 11.70 20.86
N ALA A 564 10.28 11.92 21.57
CA ALA A 564 10.13 11.50 22.96
C ALA A 564 10.25 9.98 23.12
N VAL A 565 9.61 9.22 22.25
CA VAL A 565 9.70 7.75 22.19
C VAL A 565 11.12 7.31 21.86
N SER A 566 11.78 7.94 20.90
CA SER A 566 13.15 7.59 20.49
C SER A 566 14.17 7.83 21.59
N LEU A 567 13.94 8.83 22.44
CA LEU A 567 14.79 9.15 23.58
C LEU A 567 14.45 8.34 24.84
N PHE A 568 13.36 7.56 24.80
CA PHE A 568 12.79 6.88 25.99
C PHE A 568 12.51 7.83 27.14
N GLY A 569 12.26 9.09 26.82
CA GLY A 569 11.99 10.14 27.77
C GLY A 569 10.53 10.54 27.72
N PHE A 570 9.93 10.61 28.87
CA PHE A 570 8.68 11.31 29.05
C PHE A 570 9.03 12.70 29.56
N ARG A 571 8.37 13.69 29.02
CA ARG A 571 8.53 15.07 29.46
C ARG A 571 7.32 15.47 30.28
N GLU A 572 7.53 16.27 31.30
CA GLU A 572 6.43 16.99 31.90
C GLU A 572 5.96 18.06 30.92
N PHE A 573 4.69 18.03 30.63
CA PHE A 573 4.06 19.05 29.81
C PHE A 573 2.92 19.67 30.58
N ASN A 574 2.84 20.96 30.53
CA ASN A 574 1.61 21.63 30.87
C ASN A 574 0.57 21.30 29.82
N VAL A 575 -0.42 20.59 30.26
CA VAL A 575 -1.54 20.20 29.45
C VAL A 575 -2.50 21.34 29.46
N GLU A 576 -2.95 21.86 28.33
CA GLU A 576 -3.95 22.91 28.26
C GLU A 576 -4.92 22.89 29.45
N GLY A 577 -4.66 23.72 30.45
CA GLY A 577 -5.43 23.81 31.67
C GLY A 577 -5.18 22.77 32.78
N TYR A 578 -4.28 21.80 32.59
CA TYR A 578 -3.95 20.82 33.64
C TYR A 578 -2.44 20.83 33.95
N SER A 579 -2.14 21.05 35.20
CA SER A 579 -0.76 20.84 35.71
C SER A 579 -0.47 19.36 35.95
N THR A 580 0.81 18.99 36.04
CA THR A 580 1.22 17.64 36.44
C THR A 580 0.55 17.21 37.74
N GLU A 581 0.41 18.15 38.69
CA GLU A 581 -0.25 17.93 39.99
C GLU A 581 -1.74 17.62 39.85
N ASP A 582 -2.44 18.29 38.94
CA ASP A 582 -3.87 18.00 38.66
C ASP A 582 -4.05 16.60 38.08
N VAL A 583 -3.18 16.21 37.18
CA VAL A 583 -3.19 14.87 36.58
C VAL A 583 -2.88 13.82 37.65
N LEU A 584 -1.89 14.08 38.50
CA LEU A 584 -1.55 13.22 39.65
C LEU A 584 -2.71 13.06 40.61
N ALA A 585 -3.36 14.17 41.00
CA ALA A 585 -4.49 14.16 41.90
C ALA A 585 -5.66 13.33 41.34
N ARG A 586 -5.92 13.43 40.04
CA ARG A 586 -6.94 12.60 39.34
C ARG A 586 -6.55 11.12 39.33
N LEU A 587 -5.30 10.80 39.04
CA LEU A 587 -4.79 9.41 39.08
C LEU A 587 -4.89 8.77 40.44
N GLN A 588 -4.73 9.56 41.52
CA GLN A 588 -4.83 9.10 42.87
C GLN A 588 -6.27 9.03 43.40
N GLY A 589 -7.25 9.41 42.56
CA GLY A 589 -8.66 9.45 42.98
C GLY A 589 -8.98 10.51 44.03
N ARG A 590 -8.14 11.54 44.15
CA ARG A 590 -8.27 12.61 45.14
C ARG A 590 -9.13 13.79 44.62
N ARG A 591 -9.63 13.71 43.41
CA ARG A 591 -10.62 14.65 42.80
C ARG A 591 -11.61 13.96 41.92
#